data_d0fc5158ccf0832b239fd76ec108c5c3
#
_entry.id   d0fc5158ccf0832b239fd76ec108c5c3
#
_cell.length_a   1.000
_cell.length_b   1.000
_cell.length_c   1.000
_cell.angle_alpha   90.00
_cell.angle_beta   90.00
_cell.angle_gamma   90.00
#
_symmetry.space_group_name_H-M   'P 1'
#
loop_
_entity.id
_entity.type
_entity.pdbx_description
1 polymer ?
#
loop_
_entity_poly.entity_id
_entity_poly.type
_entity_poly.pdbx_seq_one_letter_code
_entity_poly.pdbx_strand_id
1 'polypeptide(L)'
;MTVLSGITKFLKKASYPIRSNFCFFFFMYLIGIVVSYAELPTNRDDVSVYGNIWLELFFDLYIICVILSLIPKKLRCWIVGVFYVIAYSTSIADLFCWVNFQSSLNPSMLLLAAETDKREASEFLSSYINTEVLTSSVGLLLLIIVLHCLVAILRIYCKQKDIKQPLWITIVRDKSAG
;
A
#
# COMPACT_ATOMS: atom_id res chain seq x y z
N MET A 1 -5.98 33.33 23.57
CA MET A 1 -4.77 32.47 23.48
C MET A 1 -5.02 31.00 23.83
N THR A 2 -5.98 30.66 24.66
CA THR A 2 -6.29 29.28 25.14
C THR A 2 -6.91 28.34 24.08
N VAL A 3 -7.76 28.85 23.18
CA VAL A 3 -8.44 28.01 22.15
C VAL A 3 -7.44 27.49 21.12
N LEU A 4 -6.51 28.32 20.68
CA LEU A 4 -5.48 27.92 19.68
C LEU A 4 -4.55 26.83 20.21
N SER A 5 -4.20 26.88 21.50
CA SER A 5 -3.38 25.85 22.16
C SER A 5 -4.13 24.54 22.32
N GLY A 6 -5.46 24.59 22.52
CA GLY A 6 -6.32 23.39 22.54
C GLY A 6 -6.41 22.71 21.17
N ILE A 7 -6.62 23.48 20.11
CA ILE A 7 -6.68 22.98 18.74
C ILE A 7 -5.36 22.34 18.33
N THR A 8 -4.23 22.96 18.63
CA THR A 8 -2.90 22.39 18.29
C THR A 8 -2.60 21.09 19.05
N LYS A 9 -3.02 20.98 20.30
CA LYS A 9 -2.90 19.73 21.08
C LYS A 9 -3.79 18.62 20.49
N PHE A 10 -5.03 18.96 20.12
CA PHE A 10 -5.94 18.01 19.49
C PHE A 10 -5.39 17.50 18.14
N LEU A 11 -4.93 18.41 17.27
CA LEU A 11 -4.33 18.05 15.98
C LEU A 11 -3.08 17.19 16.14
N LYS A 12 -2.23 17.48 17.13
CA LYS A 12 -1.05 16.63 17.44
C LYS A 12 -1.46 15.23 17.90
N LYS A 13 -2.53 15.11 18.68
CA LYS A 13 -3.04 13.82 19.17
C LYS A 13 -3.71 13.03 18.04
N ALA A 14 -4.51 13.70 17.20
CA ALA A 14 -5.17 13.08 16.04
C ALA A 14 -4.18 12.64 14.95
N SER A 15 -3.09 13.38 14.72
CA SER A 15 -2.06 13.01 13.74
C SER A 15 -1.05 11.98 14.24
N TYR A 16 -1.05 11.63 15.54
CA TYR A 16 -0.10 10.70 16.13
C TYR A 16 -0.11 9.31 15.48
N PRO A 17 -1.25 8.65 15.21
CA PRO A 17 -1.29 7.32 14.60
C PRO A 17 -0.64 7.27 13.21
N ILE A 18 -0.91 8.29 12.36
CA ILE A 18 -0.29 8.41 11.04
C ILE A 18 1.22 8.65 11.18
N ARG A 19 1.64 9.56 12.06
CA ARG A 19 3.06 9.88 12.26
C ARG A 19 3.85 8.71 12.83
N SER A 20 3.21 7.89 13.67
CA SER A 20 3.80 6.69 14.25
C SER A 20 3.98 5.57 13.20
N ASN A 21 3.09 5.48 12.21
CA ASN A 21 3.09 4.45 11.18
C ASN A 21 3.17 5.07 9.77
N PHE A 22 3.89 6.19 9.61
CA PHE A 22 3.87 6.99 8.39
C PHE A 22 4.26 6.20 7.14
N CYS A 23 5.27 5.35 7.22
CA CYS A 23 5.70 4.54 6.08
C CYS A 23 4.60 3.57 5.64
N PHE A 24 3.97 2.89 6.61
CA PHE A 24 2.85 2.00 6.35
C PHE A 24 1.69 2.75 5.70
N PHE A 25 1.25 3.85 6.31
CA PHE A 25 0.18 4.68 5.78
C PHE A 25 0.47 5.15 4.35
N PHE A 26 1.66 5.70 4.10
CA PHE A 26 2.03 6.26 2.81
C PHE A 26 2.04 5.21 1.69
N PHE A 27 2.71 4.08 1.88
CA PHE A 27 2.79 3.05 0.84
C PHE A 27 1.45 2.35 0.62
N MET A 28 0.69 2.05 1.69
CA MET A 28 -0.65 1.49 1.55
C MET A 28 -1.62 2.45 0.84
N TYR A 29 -1.51 3.74 1.14
CA TYR A 29 -2.33 4.76 0.47
C TYR A 29 -2.00 4.87 -1.02
N LEU A 30 -0.70 4.84 -1.39
CA LEU A 30 -0.29 4.84 -2.80
C LEU A 30 -0.81 3.61 -3.54
N ILE A 31 -0.69 2.43 -2.95
CA ILE A 31 -1.17 1.18 -3.56
C ILE A 31 -2.68 1.23 -3.74
N GLY A 32 -3.41 1.62 -2.70
CA GLY A 32 -4.86 1.75 -2.76
C GLY A 32 -5.32 2.72 -3.85
N ILE A 33 -4.64 3.86 -4.00
CA ILE A 33 -4.92 4.81 -5.09
C ILE A 33 -4.69 4.16 -6.46
N VAL A 34 -3.55 3.48 -6.67
CA VAL A 34 -3.23 2.87 -7.97
C VAL A 34 -4.26 1.81 -8.35
N VAL A 35 -4.63 0.93 -7.42
CA VAL A 35 -5.64 -0.10 -7.64
C VAL A 35 -7.00 0.53 -7.94
N SER A 36 -7.46 1.43 -7.07
CA SER A 36 -8.77 2.08 -7.25
C SER A 36 -8.87 2.87 -8.55
N TYR A 37 -7.79 3.55 -8.96
CA TYR A 37 -7.79 4.27 -10.25
C TYR A 37 -7.77 3.37 -11.46
N ALA A 38 -7.07 2.24 -11.39
CA ALA A 38 -6.99 1.29 -12.49
C ALA A 38 -8.34 0.63 -12.78
N GLU A 39 -9.16 0.45 -11.75
CA GLU A 39 -10.47 -0.21 -11.83
C GLU A 39 -11.64 0.75 -12.07
N LEU A 40 -11.37 2.06 -12.19
CA LEU A 40 -12.42 3.03 -12.46
C LEU A 40 -13.09 2.75 -13.82
N PRO A 41 -14.43 2.70 -13.87
CA PRO A 41 -15.14 2.55 -15.11
C PRO A 41 -14.90 3.75 -16.03
N THR A 42 -14.80 3.50 -17.33
CA THR A 42 -14.49 4.53 -18.34
C THR A 42 -15.67 5.49 -18.58
N ASN A 43 -16.87 5.15 -18.11
CA ASN A 43 -18.08 5.96 -18.26
C ASN A 43 -18.15 7.10 -17.24
N ARG A 44 -18.30 8.33 -17.71
CA ARG A 44 -18.32 9.56 -16.89
C ARG A 44 -19.42 9.57 -15.83
N ASP A 45 -20.56 8.93 -16.08
CA ASP A 45 -21.70 8.95 -15.14
C ASP A 45 -21.42 8.14 -13.87
N ASP A 46 -20.58 7.12 -13.97
CA ASP A 46 -20.19 6.28 -12.83
C ASP A 46 -19.06 6.90 -11.99
N VAL A 47 -18.25 7.78 -12.57
CA VAL A 47 -17.11 8.42 -11.87
C VAL A 47 -17.59 9.31 -10.70
N SER A 48 -18.80 9.85 -10.77
CA SER A 48 -19.35 10.69 -9.68
C SER A 48 -19.58 9.89 -8.38
N VAL A 49 -19.86 8.59 -8.49
CA VAL A 49 -20.04 7.68 -7.36
C VAL A 49 -18.73 7.44 -6.63
N TYR A 50 -17.61 7.49 -7.35
CA TYR A 50 -16.27 7.23 -6.82
C TYR A 50 -15.52 8.49 -6.36
N GLY A 51 -16.17 9.65 -6.37
CA GLY A 51 -15.53 10.94 -6.04
C GLY A 51 -14.91 11.02 -4.63
N ASN A 52 -15.32 10.12 -3.72
CA ASN A 52 -14.87 10.08 -2.33
C ASN A 52 -13.87 8.96 -2.01
N ILE A 53 -13.45 8.14 -3.01
CA ILE A 53 -12.52 7.01 -2.80
C ILE A 53 -11.27 7.42 -1.99
N TRP A 54 -10.72 8.59 -2.26
CA TRP A 54 -9.54 9.12 -1.56
C TRP A 54 -9.79 9.32 -0.07
N LEU A 55 -10.98 9.85 0.26
CA LEU A 55 -11.36 10.09 1.65
C LEU A 55 -11.67 8.78 2.36
N GLU A 56 -12.37 7.87 1.71
CA GLU A 56 -12.67 6.53 2.24
C GLU A 56 -11.38 5.79 2.55
N LEU A 57 -10.48 5.69 1.56
CA LEU A 57 -9.17 5.04 1.72
C LEU A 57 -8.33 5.71 2.83
N PHE A 58 -8.38 7.06 2.93
CA PHE A 58 -7.70 7.79 3.99
C PHE A 58 -8.24 7.40 5.37
N PHE A 59 -9.56 7.37 5.55
CA PHE A 59 -10.18 7.04 6.84
C PHE A 59 -9.96 5.58 7.22
N ASP A 60 -10.05 4.64 6.27
CA ASP A 60 -9.79 3.23 6.50
C ASP A 60 -8.35 3.00 6.99
N LEU A 61 -7.38 3.56 6.29
CA LEU A 61 -5.98 3.49 6.69
C LEU A 61 -5.70 4.23 7.99
N TYR A 62 -6.41 5.32 8.26
CA TYR A 62 -6.31 6.04 9.53
C TYR A 62 -6.76 5.14 10.69
N ILE A 63 -7.90 4.44 10.55
CA ILE A 63 -8.42 3.51 11.56
C ILE A 63 -7.41 2.38 11.80
N ILE A 64 -6.85 1.80 10.74
CA ILE A 64 -5.81 0.77 10.83
C ILE A 64 -4.58 1.31 11.57
N CYS A 65 -4.13 2.53 11.27
CA CYS A 65 -3.01 3.16 11.97
C CYS A 65 -3.30 3.42 13.46
N VAL A 66 -4.54 3.76 13.81
CA VAL A 66 -4.97 3.89 15.21
C VAL A 66 -4.83 2.56 15.93
N ILE A 67 -5.36 1.47 15.34
CA ILE A 67 -5.26 0.12 15.91
C ILE A 67 -3.77 -0.27 16.06
N LEU A 68 -2.96 -0.09 15.02
CA LEU A 68 -1.53 -0.38 15.05
C LEU A 68 -0.78 0.42 16.12
N SER A 69 -1.22 1.65 16.41
CA SER A 69 -0.58 2.49 17.44
C SER A 69 -0.81 1.98 18.86
N LEU A 70 -1.86 1.17 19.08
CA LEU A 70 -2.17 0.55 20.38
C LEU A 70 -1.38 -0.74 20.62
N ILE A 71 -0.83 -1.33 19.56
CA ILE A 71 -0.11 -2.62 19.62
C ILE A 71 1.36 -2.39 20.00
N PRO A 72 1.96 -3.25 20.86
CA PRO A 72 3.36 -3.16 21.22
C PRO A 72 4.29 -3.31 20.01
N LYS A 73 5.42 -2.57 19.99
CA LYS A 73 6.31 -2.40 18.83
C LYS A 73 6.74 -3.72 18.16
N LYS A 74 7.05 -4.76 18.96
CA LYS A 74 7.49 -6.06 18.41
C LYS A 74 6.41 -6.73 17.58
N LEU A 75 5.18 -6.80 18.11
CA LEU A 75 4.04 -7.43 17.45
C LEU A 75 3.57 -6.59 16.25
N ARG A 76 3.58 -5.26 16.38
CA ARG A 76 3.25 -4.33 15.30
C ARG A 76 4.11 -4.54 14.07
N CYS A 77 5.42 -4.73 14.23
CA CYS A 77 6.34 -4.97 13.11
C CYS A 77 5.94 -6.23 12.31
N TRP A 78 5.59 -7.31 12.98
CA TRP A 78 5.11 -8.53 12.36
C TRP A 78 3.78 -8.33 11.63
N ILE A 79 2.82 -7.69 12.29
CA ILE A 79 1.49 -7.40 11.71
C ILE A 79 1.63 -6.54 10.46
N VAL A 80 2.41 -5.46 10.51
CA VAL A 80 2.68 -4.60 9.36
C VAL A 80 3.34 -5.37 8.22
N GLY A 81 4.29 -6.26 8.52
CA GLY A 81 4.90 -7.13 7.52
C GLY A 81 3.89 -8.04 6.82
N VAL A 82 3.00 -8.67 7.59
CA VAL A 82 1.91 -9.49 7.05
C VAL A 82 0.96 -8.67 6.19
N PHE A 83 0.58 -7.47 6.64
CA PHE A 83 -0.26 -6.56 5.84
C PHE A 83 0.39 -6.21 4.50
N TYR A 84 1.69 -5.92 4.47
CA TYR A 84 2.39 -5.65 3.21
C TYR A 84 2.37 -6.85 2.26
N VAL A 85 2.65 -8.06 2.77
CA VAL A 85 2.64 -9.27 1.94
C VAL A 85 1.25 -9.50 1.34
N ILE A 86 0.20 -9.44 2.16
CA ILE A 86 -1.18 -9.64 1.69
C ILE A 86 -1.55 -8.55 0.68
N ALA A 87 -1.37 -7.27 1.04
CA ALA A 87 -1.77 -6.16 0.18
C ALA A 87 -1.05 -6.18 -1.17
N TYR A 88 0.27 -6.43 -1.19
CA TYR A 88 1.01 -6.50 -2.45
C TYR A 88 0.58 -7.70 -3.30
N SER A 89 0.41 -8.87 -2.70
CA SER A 89 0.00 -10.07 -3.44
C SER A 89 -1.40 -9.93 -4.04
N THR A 90 -2.35 -9.44 -3.25
CA THR A 90 -3.73 -9.22 -3.73
C THR A 90 -3.80 -8.12 -4.78
N SER A 91 -3.12 -6.99 -4.57
CA SER A 91 -3.10 -5.88 -5.53
C SER A 91 -2.45 -6.25 -6.86
N ILE A 92 -1.36 -7.03 -6.85
CA ILE A 92 -0.74 -7.52 -8.10
C ILE A 92 -1.69 -8.45 -8.84
N ALA A 93 -2.30 -9.41 -8.13
CA ALA A 93 -3.22 -10.36 -8.74
C ALA A 93 -4.47 -9.65 -9.31
N ASP A 94 -5.02 -8.70 -8.57
CA ASP A 94 -6.21 -7.95 -8.96
C ASP A 94 -5.95 -7.08 -10.19
N LEU A 95 -4.90 -6.26 -10.19
CA LEU A 95 -4.51 -5.47 -11.34
C LEU A 95 -4.12 -6.32 -12.56
N PHE A 96 -3.46 -7.47 -12.34
CA PHE A 96 -3.15 -8.40 -13.42
C PHE A 96 -4.43 -8.94 -14.07
N CYS A 97 -5.40 -9.34 -13.26
CA CYS A 97 -6.71 -9.79 -13.74
C CYS A 97 -7.45 -8.67 -14.46
N TRP A 98 -7.42 -7.45 -13.91
CA TRP A 98 -8.08 -6.30 -14.52
C TRP A 98 -7.51 -5.96 -15.91
N VAL A 99 -6.17 -5.91 -16.02
CA VAL A 99 -5.50 -5.57 -17.29
C VAL A 99 -5.73 -6.63 -18.35
N ASN A 100 -5.69 -7.92 -18.00
CA ASN A 100 -5.79 -8.99 -18.97
C ASN A 100 -7.22 -9.44 -19.24
N PHE A 101 -8.13 -9.37 -18.26
CA PHE A 101 -9.47 -9.95 -18.32
C PHE A 101 -10.59 -8.93 -18.12
N GLN A 102 -10.25 -7.66 -17.82
CA GLN A 102 -11.22 -6.60 -17.49
C GLN A 102 -12.18 -7.01 -16.36
N SER A 103 -11.66 -7.78 -15.41
CA SER A 103 -12.40 -8.30 -14.26
C SER A 103 -11.50 -8.34 -13.04
N SER A 104 -12.02 -7.88 -11.90
CA SER A 104 -11.33 -8.02 -10.62
C SER A 104 -11.18 -9.48 -10.21
N LEU A 105 -10.21 -9.75 -9.33
CA LEU A 105 -9.97 -11.09 -8.81
C LEU A 105 -11.23 -11.65 -8.14
N ASN A 106 -11.76 -12.74 -8.68
CA ASN A 106 -12.97 -13.38 -8.17
C ASN A 106 -12.71 -14.82 -7.69
N PRO A 107 -13.62 -15.40 -6.89
CA PRO A 107 -13.46 -16.76 -6.36
C PRO A 107 -13.27 -17.85 -7.42
N SER A 108 -13.89 -17.70 -8.60
CA SER A 108 -13.73 -18.66 -9.70
C SER A 108 -12.31 -18.65 -10.27
N MET A 109 -11.68 -17.47 -10.37
CA MET A 109 -10.28 -17.35 -10.81
C MET A 109 -9.32 -17.96 -9.78
N LEU A 110 -9.61 -17.79 -8.49
CA LEU A 110 -8.82 -18.43 -7.42
C LEU A 110 -8.92 -19.96 -7.47
N LEU A 111 -10.13 -20.48 -7.71
CA LEU A 111 -10.34 -21.92 -7.86
C LEU A 111 -9.58 -22.47 -9.07
N LEU A 112 -9.68 -21.80 -10.22
CA LEU A 112 -8.95 -22.15 -11.43
C LEU A 112 -7.45 -22.15 -11.19
N ALA A 113 -6.92 -21.11 -10.53
CA ALA A 113 -5.49 -21.05 -10.20
C ALA A 113 -5.05 -22.17 -9.24
N ALA A 114 -5.93 -22.61 -8.32
CA ALA A 114 -5.64 -23.73 -7.41
C ALA A 114 -5.64 -25.09 -8.10
N GLU A 115 -6.39 -25.26 -9.19
CA GLU A 115 -6.47 -26.47 -9.99
C GLU A 115 -5.39 -26.55 -11.09
N THR A 116 -4.78 -25.40 -11.44
CA THR A 116 -3.76 -25.28 -12.50
C THR A 116 -2.45 -25.96 -12.09
N ASP A 117 -1.91 -26.81 -12.94
CA ASP A 117 -0.59 -27.42 -12.71
C ASP A 117 0.57 -26.44 -13.01
N LYS A 118 1.80 -26.81 -12.59
CA LYS A 118 2.98 -25.95 -12.77
C LYS A 118 3.32 -25.66 -14.23
N ARG A 119 3.05 -26.59 -15.14
CA ARG A 119 3.33 -26.41 -16.56
C ARG A 119 2.35 -25.43 -17.17
N GLU A 120 1.06 -25.64 -16.91
CA GLU A 120 -0.01 -24.74 -17.37
C GLU A 120 0.16 -23.34 -16.80
N ALA A 121 0.50 -23.22 -15.51
CA ALA A 121 0.79 -21.92 -14.89
C ALA A 121 1.97 -21.20 -15.57
N SER A 122 3.04 -21.92 -15.92
CA SER A 122 4.20 -21.35 -16.62
C SER A 122 3.85 -20.91 -18.05
N GLU A 123 3.13 -21.73 -18.80
CA GLU A 123 2.65 -21.40 -20.15
C GLU A 123 1.71 -20.18 -20.12
N PHE A 124 0.79 -20.15 -19.16
CA PHE A 124 -0.09 -19.02 -18.92
C PHE A 124 0.68 -17.73 -18.64
N LEU A 125 1.58 -17.73 -17.65
CA LEU A 125 2.36 -16.56 -17.30
C LEU A 125 3.21 -16.07 -18.47
N SER A 126 3.85 -16.96 -19.23
CA SER A 126 4.65 -16.59 -20.40
C SER A 126 3.82 -15.93 -21.52
N SER A 127 2.56 -16.31 -21.65
CA SER A 127 1.65 -15.76 -22.66
C SER A 127 1.08 -14.38 -22.25
N TYR A 128 0.86 -14.15 -20.96
CA TYR A 128 0.20 -12.94 -20.46
C TYR A 128 1.15 -11.90 -19.89
N ILE A 129 2.37 -12.26 -19.49
CA ILE A 129 3.39 -11.28 -19.08
C ILE A 129 4.08 -10.74 -20.33
N ASN A 130 3.53 -9.66 -20.87
CA ASN A 130 4.06 -8.94 -22.01
C ASN A 130 4.45 -7.50 -21.63
N THR A 131 5.03 -6.76 -22.57
CA THR A 131 5.45 -5.37 -22.36
C THR A 131 4.26 -4.47 -22.02
N GLU A 132 3.07 -4.75 -22.53
CA GLU A 132 1.86 -3.96 -22.28
C GLU A 132 1.45 -4.06 -20.81
N VAL A 133 1.49 -5.25 -20.21
CA VAL A 133 1.21 -5.45 -18.78
C VAL A 133 2.24 -4.73 -17.91
N LEU A 134 3.52 -4.77 -18.28
CA LEU A 134 4.58 -4.08 -17.54
C LEU A 134 4.52 -2.55 -17.65
N THR A 135 3.94 -2.00 -18.70
CA THR A 135 3.73 -0.54 -18.87
C THR A 135 2.39 -0.05 -18.33
N SER A 136 1.53 -0.96 -17.89
CA SER A 136 0.22 -0.69 -17.30
C SER A 136 0.29 -0.35 -15.81
N SER A 137 -0.87 -0.30 -15.17
CA SER A 137 -1.01 -0.14 -13.71
C SER A 137 -0.24 -1.20 -12.91
N VAL A 138 -0.04 -2.40 -13.46
CA VAL A 138 0.79 -3.45 -12.85
C VAL A 138 2.24 -3.00 -12.72
N GLY A 139 2.81 -2.42 -13.78
CA GLY A 139 4.17 -1.90 -13.76
C GLY A 139 4.35 -0.73 -12.78
N LEU A 140 3.35 0.15 -12.68
CA LEU A 140 3.34 1.22 -11.68
C LEU A 140 3.35 0.67 -10.25
N LEU A 141 2.53 -0.36 -9.99
CA LEU A 141 2.51 -1.03 -8.69
C LEU A 141 3.86 -1.69 -8.36
N LEU A 142 4.46 -2.40 -9.32
CA LEU A 142 5.79 -3.00 -9.15
C LEU A 142 6.85 -1.94 -8.83
N LEU A 143 6.80 -0.78 -9.48
CA LEU A 143 7.69 0.35 -9.20
C LEU A 143 7.51 0.84 -7.75
N ILE A 144 6.29 0.95 -7.25
CA ILE A 144 6.02 1.34 -5.85
C ILE A 144 6.61 0.31 -4.88
N ILE A 145 6.47 -1.00 -5.18
CA ILE A 145 7.04 -2.07 -4.36
C ILE A 145 8.58 -1.98 -4.33
N VAL A 146 9.21 -1.78 -5.48
CA VAL A 146 10.67 -1.60 -5.58
C VAL A 146 11.13 -0.38 -4.78
N LEU A 147 10.43 0.75 -4.89
CA LEU A 147 10.73 1.95 -4.11
C LEU A 147 10.60 1.69 -2.60
N HIS A 148 9.57 0.95 -2.17
CA HIS A 148 9.41 0.58 -0.76
C HIS A 148 10.58 -0.29 -0.28
N CYS A 149 10.96 -1.32 -1.05
CA CYS A 149 12.11 -2.16 -0.73
C CYS A 149 13.41 -1.35 -0.65
N LEU A 150 13.65 -0.43 -1.59
CA LEU A 150 14.82 0.45 -1.58
C LEU A 150 14.85 1.33 -0.33
N VAL A 151 13.72 1.94 0.04
CA VAL A 151 13.61 2.74 1.28
C VAL A 151 13.88 1.87 2.52
N ALA A 152 13.39 0.65 2.56
CA ALA A 152 13.63 -0.29 3.67
C ALA A 152 15.13 -0.65 3.76
N ILE A 153 15.77 -1.00 2.66
CA ILE A 153 17.21 -1.34 2.58
C ILE A 153 18.06 -0.14 3.00
N LEU A 154 17.78 1.05 2.46
CA LEU A 154 18.50 2.27 2.82
C LEU A 154 18.41 2.59 4.32
N ARG A 155 17.24 2.36 4.94
CA ARG A 155 17.07 2.53 6.39
C ARG A 155 17.96 1.60 7.19
N ILE A 156 18.01 0.32 6.81
CA ILE A 156 18.85 -0.69 7.46
C ILE A 156 20.33 -0.29 7.32
N TYR A 157 20.75 0.09 6.11
CA TYR A 157 22.11 0.50 5.82
C TYR A 157 22.55 1.74 6.60
N CYS A 158 21.72 2.80 6.62
CA CYS A 158 22.01 4.02 7.37
C CYS A 158 22.08 3.75 8.87
N LYS A 159 21.24 2.84 9.39
CA LYS A 159 21.26 2.44 10.80
C LYS A 159 22.55 1.70 11.17
N GLN A 160 23.05 0.83 10.30
CA GLN A 160 24.28 0.08 10.53
C GLN A 160 25.54 0.95 10.51
N LYS A 161 25.58 1.99 9.65
CA LYS A 161 26.74 2.87 9.50
C LYS A 161 26.72 4.11 10.40
N ASP A 162 25.71 4.28 11.24
CA ASP A 162 25.53 5.48 12.10
C ASP A 162 25.59 6.81 11.33
N ILE A 163 25.24 6.75 10.03
CA ILE A 163 25.22 7.92 9.15
C ILE A 163 23.98 8.75 9.49
N LYS A 164 24.14 10.08 9.63
CA LYS A 164 23.00 11.00 9.78
C LYS A 164 22.02 10.77 8.63
N GLN A 165 20.84 10.28 8.98
CA GLN A 165 19.82 9.98 7.98
C GLN A 165 19.38 11.27 7.27
N PRO A 166 19.29 11.30 5.94
CA PRO A 166 18.77 12.46 5.24
C PRO A 166 17.35 12.80 5.70
N LEU A 167 17.00 14.08 5.63
CA LEU A 167 15.76 14.64 6.18
C LEU A 167 14.51 13.88 5.75
N TRP A 168 14.44 13.42 4.50
CA TRP A 168 13.32 12.65 3.97
C TRP A 168 13.18 11.26 4.58
N ILE A 169 14.29 10.59 4.92
CA ILE A 169 14.27 9.32 5.67
C ILE A 169 13.84 9.58 7.12
N THR A 170 14.18 10.73 7.68
CA THR A 170 13.78 11.10 9.04
C THR A 170 12.29 11.45 9.12
N ILE A 171 11.69 12.03 8.08
CA ILE A 171 10.25 12.28 7.98
C ILE A 171 9.46 10.97 7.92
N VAL A 172 9.98 10.00 7.18
CA VAL A 172 9.43 8.64 7.05
C VAL A 172 9.74 7.78 8.30
N ARG A 173 10.53 8.30 9.24
CA ARG A 173 10.88 7.61 10.48
C ARG A 173 9.72 7.66 11.46
N ASP A 174 9.24 6.48 11.85
CA ASP A 174 8.43 6.33 13.06
C ASP A 174 9.17 6.95 14.25
N LYS A 175 8.68 8.09 14.74
CA LYS A 175 9.13 8.66 16.02
C LYS A 175 8.66 7.82 17.20
N SER A 176 8.92 6.52 17.17
CA SER A 176 8.57 5.59 18.24
C SER A 176 9.81 5.12 19.04
N ALA A 177 10.92 5.84 18.91
CA ALA A 177 12.13 5.61 19.70
C ALA A 177 12.40 6.87 20.55
N GLY A 178 11.66 7.01 21.62
CA GLY A 178 11.87 7.94 22.71
C GLY A 178 11.00 7.52 23.85
#